data_d154e6391c586ba44adbfb48d87b5a2c
#
_entry.id   d154e6391c586ba44adbfb48d87b5a2c
#
_cell.length_a   1.000
_cell.length_b   1.000
_cell.length_c   1.000
_cell.angle_alpha   90.00
_cell.angle_beta   90.00
_cell.angle_gamma   90.00
#
_symmetry.space_group_name_H-M   'P 1'
#
loop_
_entity.id
_entity.type
_entity.pdbx_description
1 polymer ?
#
loop_
_entity_poly.entity_id
_entity_poly.type
_entity_poly.pdbx_seq_one_letter_code
_entity_poly.pdbx_strand_id
1 'polypeptide(L)'
;MASPLISDIAHSGLTVADLDDALVLWCSGLGFVLERTFTLDVEVTAATTGVRGAVIRAATVTLGPHRVELLQYDPPRLLESAGSPAQVGMMHIALTVSDLDRVLELCARHGWRPVGTPHRMTGGVRAGTRIIYLEGALGGFLELIAPPQLP
;
A
#
# COMPACT_ATOMS: atom_id res chain seq x y z
N MET A 1 -24.98 27.55 -0.58
CA MET A 1 -23.62 27.07 -0.23
C MET A 1 -22.97 26.56 -1.52
N ALA A 2 -21.71 26.91 -1.78
CA ALA A 2 -21.01 26.36 -2.95
C ALA A 2 -20.82 24.84 -2.77
N SER A 3 -20.99 24.07 -3.84
CA SER A 3 -20.68 22.63 -3.83
C SER A 3 -19.19 22.43 -3.52
N PRO A 4 -18.81 21.38 -2.77
CA PRO A 4 -17.41 21.09 -2.50
C PRO A 4 -16.65 20.87 -3.82
N LEU A 5 -15.44 21.41 -3.89
CA LEU A 5 -14.58 21.23 -5.09
C LEU A 5 -14.07 19.79 -5.23
N ILE A 6 -13.99 19.06 -4.12
CA ILE A 6 -13.60 17.65 -4.06
C ILE A 6 -14.83 16.83 -3.71
N SER A 7 -15.19 15.87 -4.53
CA SER A 7 -16.37 15.03 -4.32
C SER A 7 -16.04 13.70 -3.62
N ASP A 8 -14.84 13.15 -3.86
CA ASP A 8 -14.46 11.83 -3.33
C ASP A 8 -12.94 11.62 -3.38
N ILE A 9 -12.46 10.59 -2.68
CA ILE A 9 -11.11 10.03 -2.82
C ILE A 9 -11.22 8.82 -3.74
N ALA A 10 -10.73 8.95 -4.98
CA ALA A 10 -10.88 7.91 -5.98
C ALA A 10 -10.11 6.61 -5.63
N HIS A 11 -8.86 6.75 -5.20
CA HIS A 11 -7.98 5.64 -4.80
C HIS A 11 -6.77 6.15 -4.01
N SER A 12 -6.03 5.22 -3.40
CA SER A 12 -4.66 5.42 -2.92
C SER A 12 -3.71 4.74 -3.91
N GLY A 13 -2.61 5.41 -4.30
CA GLY A 13 -1.64 4.85 -5.22
C GLY A 13 -0.41 4.32 -4.51
N LEU A 14 0.10 3.17 -4.96
CA LEU A 14 1.36 2.58 -4.51
C LEU A 14 2.19 2.15 -5.71
N THR A 15 3.37 2.74 -5.86
CA THR A 15 4.33 2.28 -6.87
C THR A 15 5.04 1.03 -6.38
N VAL A 16 5.05 0.00 -7.22
CA VAL A 16 5.63 -1.31 -6.95
C VAL A 16 6.71 -1.62 -7.98
N ALA A 17 7.67 -2.47 -7.63
CA ALA A 17 8.73 -2.87 -8.55
C ALA A 17 8.24 -3.89 -9.58
N ASP A 18 7.38 -4.80 -9.17
CA ASP A 18 6.81 -5.86 -9.98
C ASP A 18 5.31 -5.96 -9.70
N LEU A 19 4.49 -5.67 -10.72
CA LEU A 19 3.04 -5.66 -10.60
C LEU A 19 2.47 -7.06 -10.40
N ASP A 20 3.07 -8.07 -11.02
CA ASP A 20 2.57 -9.44 -10.96
C ASP A 20 2.81 -10.03 -9.56
N ASP A 21 3.99 -9.78 -8.96
CA ASP A 21 4.27 -10.16 -7.56
C ASP A 21 3.37 -9.38 -6.57
N ALA A 22 3.18 -8.08 -6.80
CA ALA A 22 2.28 -7.27 -5.98
C ALA A 22 0.84 -7.81 -6.03
N LEU A 23 0.34 -8.23 -7.21
CA LEU A 23 -0.99 -8.83 -7.33
C LEU A 23 -1.11 -10.15 -6.58
N VAL A 24 -0.07 -10.97 -6.54
CA VAL A 24 -0.05 -12.20 -5.72
C VAL A 24 -0.20 -11.84 -4.23
N LEU A 25 0.58 -10.87 -3.73
CA LEU A 25 0.45 -10.43 -2.35
C LEU A 25 -0.93 -9.85 -2.06
N TRP A 26 -1.36 -8.86 -2.86
CA TRP A 26 -2.59 -8.10 -2.55
C TRP A 26 -3.85 -8.93 -2.74
N CYS A 27 -3.96 -9.69 -3.84
CA CYS A 27 -5.17 -10.47 -4.13
C CYS A 27 -5.15 -11.84 -3.44
N SER A 28 -4.14 -12.67 -3.69
CA SER A 28 -4.11 -14.04 -3.15
C SER A 28 -3.77 -14.07 -1.66
N GLY A 29 -2.94 -13.16 -1.20
CA GLY A 29 -2.47 -13.10 0.17
C GLY A 29 -3.37 -12.28 1.10
N LEU A 30 -3.59 -11.01 0.76
CA LEU A 30 -4.31 -10.05 1.60
C LEU A 30 -5.82 -10.02 1.35
N GLY A 31 -6.32 -10.71 0.31
CA GLY A 31 -7.75 -10.87 0.03
C GLY A 31 -8.40 -9.69 -0.69
N PHE A 32 -7.63 -8.84 -1.34
CA PHE A 32 -8.16 -7.82 -2.24
C PHE A 32 -8.70 -8.47 -3.52
N VAL A 33 -9.63 -7.80 -4.18
CA VAL A 33 -10.18 -8.22 -5.46
C VAL A 33 -9.61 -7.34 -6.57
N LEU A 34 -9.08 -7.97 -7.62
CA LEU A 34 -8.66 -7.25 -8.81
C LEU A 34 -9.89 -6.66 -9.52
N GLU A 35 -9.96 -5.32 -9.63
CA GLU A 35 -11.05 -4.63 -10.33
C GLU A 35 -10.72 -4.49 -11.82
N ARG A 36 -9.49 -4.04 -12.14
CA ARG A 36 -9.04 -3.83 -13.52
C ARG A 36 -7.52 -3.75 -13.62
N THR A 37 -7.01 -3.98 -14.83
CA THR A 37 -5.63 -3.65 -15.21
C THR A 37 -5.65 -2.68 -16.39
N PHE A 38 -4.60 -1.86 -16.50
CA PHE A 38 -4.45 -0.93 -17.63
C PHE A 38 -2.98 -0.55 -17.81
N THR A 39 -2.70 0.07 -18.96
CA THR A 39 -1.36 0.55 -19.29
C THR A 39 -1.47 2.01 -19.73
N LEU A 40 -0.56 2.85 -19.26
CA LEU A 40 -0.36 4.19 -19.77
C LEU A 40 0.92 4.19 -20.60
N ASP A 41 0.80 4.64 -21.86
CA ASP A 41 1.95 4.78 -22.75
C ASP A 41 2.89 5.90 -22.32
N VAL A 42 3.99 6.04 -23.05
CA VAL A 42 5.05 7.02 -22.75
C VAL A 42 4.52 8.47 -22.76
N GLU A 43 3.62 8.78 -23.69
CA GLU A 43 3.10 10.14 -23.83
C GLU A 43 2.14 10.49 -22.69
N VAL A 44 1.19 9.59 -22.40
CA VAL A 44 0.23 9.77 -21.30
C VAL A 44 0.96 9.78 -19.96
N THR A 45 1.92 8.88 -19.75
CA THR A 45 2.73 8.85 -18.54
C THR A 45 3.47 10.17 -18.34
N ALA A 46 4.18 10.66 -19.35
CA ALA A 46 4.90 11.93 -19.26
C ALA A 46 3.97 13.12 -19.01
N ALA A 47 2.82 13.16 -19.67
CA ALA A 47 1.86 14.26 -19.54
C ALA A 47 1.19 14.30 -18.14
N THR A 48 0.87 13.13 -17.57
CA THR A 48 0.10 13.07 -16.32
C THR A 48 0.98 13.03 -15.07
N THR A 49 2.16 12.40 -15.14
CA THR A 49 3.02 12.20 -13.98
C THR A 49 4.32 13.02 -14.01
N GLY A 50 4.65 13.61 -15.17
CA GLY A 50 5.94 14.27 -15.40
C GLY A 50 7.12 13.31 -15.62
N VAL A 51 6.90 11.99 -15.51
CA VAL A 51 7.94 10.97 -15.71
C VAL A 51 8.10 10.67 -17.19
N ARG A 52 9.20 11.12 -17.77
CA ARG A 52 9.50 10.94 -19.20
C ARG A 52 10.17 9.59 -19.48
N GLY A 53 9.84 8.98 -20.62
CA GLY A 53 10.47 7.77 -21.12
C GLY A 53 10.05 6.49 -20.39
N ALA A 54 8.96 6.52 -19.66
CA ALA A 54 8.41 5.35 -18.98
C ALA A 54 7.00 5.02 -19.44
N VAL A 55 6.68 3.73 -19.42
CA VAL A 55 5.33 3.18 -19.52
C VAL A 55 4.88 2.81 -18.11
N ILE A 56 3.60 2.94 -17.80
CA ILE A 56 3.02 2.44 -16.55
C ILE A 56 2.15 1.23 -16.86
N ARG A 57 2.45 0.09 -16.22
CA ARG A 57 1.50 -1.02 -16.03
C ARG A 57 0.82 -0.81 -14.67
N ALA A 58 -0.49 -0.88 -14.63
CA ALA A 58 -1.22 -0.64 -13.40
C ALA A 58 -2.37 -1.62 -13.20
N ALA A 59 -2.74 -1.81 -11.93
CA ALA A 59 -3.91 -2.57 -11.53
C ALA A 59 -4.63 -1.83 -10.39
N THR A 60 -5.95 -1.77 -10.47
CA THR A 60 -6.78 -1.34 -9.35
C THR A 60 -7.27 -2.58 -8.60
N VAL A 61 -6.98 -2.64 -7.31
CA VAL A 61 -7.46 -3.68 -6.40
C VAL A 61 -8.37 -3.07 -5.33
N THR A 62 -9.39 -3.81 -4.91
CA THR A 62 -10.41 -3.30 -3.99
C THR A 62 -10.58 -4.18 -2.75
N LEU A 63 -10.86 -3.56 -1.62
CA LEU A 63 -11.30 -4.23 -0.39
C LEU A 63 -12.45 -3.41 0.22
N GLY A 64 -13.67 -3.94 0.18
CA GLY A 64 -14.87 -3.16 0.50
C GLY A 64 -14.97 -1.91 -0.37
N PRO A 65 -15.17 -0.71 0.20
CA PRO A 65 -15.27 0.52 -0.58
C PRO A 65 -13.89 1.13 -0.97
N HIS A 66 -12.80 0.55 -0.49
CA HIS A 66 -11.46 1.11 -0.68
C HIS A 66 -10.81 0.60 -1.95
N ARG A 67 -10.15 1.49 -2.68
CA ARG A 67 -9.35 1.19 -3.87
C ARG A 67 -7.90 1.50 -3.63
N VAL A 68 -7.05 0.58 -4.06
CA VAL A 68 -5.60 0.79 -4.15
C VAL A 68 -5.20 0.58 -5.61
N GLU A 69 -4.47 1.54 -6.15
CA GLU A 69 -3.91 1.46 -7.50
C GLU A 69 -2.43 1.10 -7.38
N LEU A 70 -2.07 -0.08 -7.88
CA LEU A 70 -0.70 -0.58 -7.92
C LEU A 70 -0.10 -0.20 -9.27
N LEU A 71 1.06 0.49 -9.26
CA LEU A 71 1.68 1.04 -10.47
C LEU A 71 3.11 0.54 -10.59
N GLN A 72 3.43 -0.05 -11.73
CA GLN A 72 4.80 -0.39 -12.08
C GLN A 72 5.24 0.51 -13.25
N TYR A 73 6.30 1.27 -13.03
CA TYR A 73 6.95 2.05 -14.08
C TYR A 73 8.00 1.19 -14.79
N ASP A 74 8.04 1.24 -16.11
CA ASP A 74 9.06 0.59 -16.93
C ASP A 74 9.73 1.64 -17.85
N PRO A 75 11.04 1.92 -17.67
CA PRO A 75 11.92 1.36 -16.64
C PRO A 75 11.61 1.88 -15.23
N PRO A 76 11.83 1.06 -14.19
CA PRO A 76 11.58 1.46 -12.82
C PRO A 76 12.62 2.48 -12.33
N ARG A 77 12.20 3.37 -11.42
CA ARG A 77 13.09 4.26 -10.68
C ARG A 77 13.12 3.82 -9.23
N LEU A 78 14.17 3.10 -8.87
CA LEU A 78 14.33 2.60 -7.50
C LEU A 78 14.83 3.71 -6.58
N LEU A 79 14.31 3.71 -5.34
CA LEU A 79 14.86 4.57 -4.29
C LEU A 79 16.17 3.96 -3.79
N GLU A 80 17.13 4.80 -3.42
CA GLU A 80 18.37 4.36 -2.77
C GLU A 80 18.11 3.81 -1.36
N SER A 81 17.02 4.24 -0.71
CA SER A 81 16.53 3.73 0.56
C SER A 81 15.03 3.86 0.66
N ALA A 82 14.39 3.02 1.49
CA ALA A 82 12.95 3.10 1.76
C ALA A 82 12.53 4.40 2.45
N GLY A 83 13.48 5.15 3.01
CA GLY A 83 13.21 6.36 3.77
C GLY A 83 12.79 6.06 5.22
N SER A 84 12.07 6.99 5.84
CA SER A 84 11.53 6.84 7.20
C SER A 84 10.05 7.25 7.22
N PRO A 85 9.18 6.56 7.97
CA PRO A 85 7.80 7.01 8.15
C PRO A 85 7.69 8.39 8.78
N ALA A 86 8.76 8.88 9.42
CA ALA A 86 8.82 10.22 10.02
C ALA A 86 9.15 11.35 9.02
N GLN A 87 9.48 11.03 7.78
CA GLN A 87 9.78 12.06 6.78
C GLN A 87 8.49 12.75 6.34
N VAL A 88 8.53 14.09 6.27
CA VAL A 88 7.38 14.89 5.83
C VAL A 88 6.98 14.50 4.40
N GLY A 89 5.70 14.24 4.19
CA GLY A 89 5.15 13.80 2.91
C GLY A 89 5.06 12.28 2.73
N MET A 90 5.63 11.49 3.66
CA MET A 90 5.48 10.03 3.61
C MET A 90 4.05 9.62 3.95
N MET A 91 3.53 8.70 3.16
CA MET A 91 2.20 8.13 3.32
C MET A 91 2.30 6.64 3.65
N HIS A 92 1.26 6.11 4.27
CA HIS A 92 1.10 4.68 4.51
C HIS A 92 -0.34 4.26 4.24
N ILE A 93 -0.52 2.97 3.98
CA ILE A 93 -1.83 2.33 3.90
C ILE A 93 -1.99 1.49 5.17
N ALA A 94 -3.06 1.75 5.94
CA ALA A 94 -3.36 1.00 7.15
C ALA A 94 -4.35 -0.13 6.85
N LEU A 95 -3.99 -1.36 7.23
CA LEU A 95 -4.79 -2.57 7.04
C LEU A 95 -5.18 -3.13 8.41
N THR A 96 -6.49 -3.34 8.62
CA THR A 96 -6.98 -4.08 9.78
C THR A 96 -6.86 -5.58 9.49
N VAL A 97 -6.16 -6.30 10.36
CA VAL A 97 -5.86 -7.72 10.18
C VAL A 97 -6.39 -8.55 11.34
N SER A 98 -6.88 -9.76 11.05
CA SER A 98 -7.37 -10.70 12.06
C SER A 98 -6.23 -11.52 12.70
N ASP A 99 -5.16 -11.77 11.97
CA ASP A 99 -3.99 -12.53 12.41
C ASP A 99 -2.72 -11.80 11.99
N LEU A 100 -2.15 -11.05 12.95
CA LEU A 100 -0.98 -10.21 12.69
C LEU A 100 0.25 -11.05 12.32
N ASP A 101 0.47 -12.14 13.01
CA ASP A 101 1.70 -12.93 12.86
C ASP A 101 1.71 -13.61 11.47
N ARG A 102 0.56 -14.15 11.06
CA ARG A 102 0.39 -14.72 9.73
C ARG A 102 0.55 -13.69 8.60
N VAL A 103 0.01 -12.47 8.79
CA VAL A 103 0.14 -11.40 7.78
C VAL A 103 1.58 -10.90 7.72
N LEU A 104 2.30 -10.83 8.85
CA LEU A 104 3.73 -10.49 8.87
C LEU A 104 4.57 -11.50 8.07
N GLU A 105 4.34 -12.80 8.27
CA GLU A 105 5.01 -13.86 7.50
C GLU A 105 4.70 -13.78 6.00
N LEU A 106 3.43 -13.52 5.66
CA LEU A 106 3.02 -13.34 4.27
C LEU A 106 3.73 -12.15 3.63
N CYS A 107 3.68 -10.98 4.26
CA CYS A 107 4.29 -9.76 3.78
C CYS A 107 5.82 -9.91 3.62
N ALA A 108 6.47 -10.62 4.55
CA ALA A 108 7.92 -10.87 4.50
C ALA A 108 8.34 -11.64 3.23
N ARG A 109 7.52 -12.58 2.74
CA ARG A 109 7.78 -13.33 1.50
C ARG A 109 7.75 -12.45 0.24
N HIS A 110 7.09 -11.30 0.33
CA HIS A 110 6.99 -10.29 -0.74
C HIS A 110 7.82 -9.04 -0.48
N GLY A 111 8.86 -9.15 0.35
CA GLY A 111 9.84 -8.08 0.56
C GLY A 111 9.42 -6.98 1.53
N TRP A 112 8.31 -7.14 2.25
CA TRP A 112 7.90 -6.20 3.29
C TRP A 112 8.51 -6.59 4.64
N ARG A 113 9.10 -5.63 5.36
CA ARG A 113 9.81 -5.87 6.61
C ARG A 113 9.29 -4.97 7.72
N PRO A 114 9.18 -5.47 8.96
CA PRO A 114 8.86 -4.65 10.12
C PRO A 114 9.87 -3.52 10.31
N VAL A 115 9.37 -2.29 10.53
CA VAL A 115 10.22 -1.13 10.89
C VAL A 115 10.59 -1.15 12.36
N GLY A 116 9.78 -1.83 13.18
CA GLY A 116 9.98 -1.99 14.63
C GLY A 116 9.50 -3.34 15.11
N THR A 117 8.95 -3.38 16.32
CA THR A 117 8.31 -4.56 16.91
C THR A 117 6.81 -4.31 17.11
N PRO A 118 5.94 -5.34 16.94
CA PRO A 118 4.51 -5.17 17.20
C PRO A 118 4.27 -4.66 18.63
N HIS A 119 3.62 -3.51 18.73
CA HIS A 119 3.31 -2.90 20.01
C HIS A 119 1.84 -3.12 20.36
N ARG A 120 1.58 -3.60 21.60
CA ARG A 120 0.22 -3.71 22.14
C ARG A 120 -0.16 -2.40 22.83
N MET A 121 -1.22 -1.77 22.36
CA MET A 121 -1.75 -0.56 22.97
C MET A 121 -2.31 -0.86 24.36
N THR A 122 -1.87 -0.10 25.37
CA THR A 122 -2.25 -0.30 26.77
C THR A 122 -3.44 0.55 27.21
N GLY A 123 -3.85 1.54 26.40
CA GLY A 123 -4.94 2.44 26.76
C GLY A 123 -5.61 3.08 25.57
N GLY A 124 -6.64 3.90 25.84
CA GLY A 124 -7.43 4.60 24.85
C GLY A 124 -8.38 3.68 24.06
N VAL A 125 -8.96 4.19 22.99
CA VAL A 125 -9.94 3.47 22.15
C VAL A 125 -9.36 2.25 21.45
N ARG A 126 -8.04 2.13 21.39
CA ARG A 126 -7.32 0.98 20.78
C ARG A 126 -6.67 0.05 21.79
N ALA A 127 -7.07 0.11 23.08
CA ALA A 127 -6.52 -0.79 24.09
C ALA A 127 -6.60 -2.26 23.66
N GLY A 128 -5.50 -3.00 23.81
CA GLY A 128 -5.38 -4.40 23.41
C GLY A 128 -5.03 -4.62 21.94
N THR A 129 -5.14 -3.59 21.07
CA THR A 129 -4.77 -3.68 19.65
C THR A 129 -3.25 -3.79 19.51
N ARG A 130 -2.79 -4.68 18.62
CA ARG A 130 -1.38 -4.76 18.23
C ARG A 130 -1.20 -3.97 16.93
N ILE A 131 -0.17 -3.11 16.87
CA ILE A 131 0.11 -2.24 15.73
C ILE A 131 1.58 -2.36 15.36
N ILE A 132 1.87 -2.37 14.05
CA ILE A 132 3.23 -2.31 13.51
C ILE A 132 3.24 -1.68 12.13
N TYR A 133 4.32 -0.97 11.81
CA TYR A 133 4.63 -0.50 10.47
C TYR A 133 5.56 -1.49 9.75
N LEU A 134 5.31 -1.66 8.47
CA LEU A 134 6.18 -2.37 7.53
C LEU A 134 6.71 -1.40 6.49
N GLU A 135 7.95 -1.60 6.09
CA GLU A 135 8.54 -0.96 4.91
C GLU A 135 8.64 -1.95 3.76
N GLY A 136 8.33 -1.52 2.55
CA GLY A 136 8.61 -2.28 1.34
C GLY A 136 10.11 -2.22 0.99
N ALA A 137 10.67 -3.29 0.45
CA ALA A 137 12.08 -3.36 0.07
C ALA A 137 12.52 -2.23 -0.90
N LEU A 138 11.57 -1.69 -1.65
CA LEU A 138 11.79 -0.63 -2.65
C LEU A 138 11.02 0.65 -2.30
N GLY A 139 10.61 0.81 -1.06
CA GLY A 139 9.88 1.96 -0.54
C GLY A 139 8.41 1.70 -0.26
N GLY A 140 7.75 2.70 0.33
CA GLY A 140 6.37 2.62 0.78
C GLY A 140 6.22 2.01 2.16
N PHE A 141 5.10 2.35 2.82
CA PHE A 141 4.79 1.89 4.17
C PHE A 141 3.39 1.30 4.25
N LEU A 142 3.27 0.20 4.97
CA LEU A 142 2.00 -0.36 5.43
C LEU A 142 1.95 -0.25 6.95
N GLU A 143 0.77 0.00 7.51
CA GLU A 143 0.48 -0.15 8.92
C GLU A 143 -0.45 -1.35 9.10
N LEU A 144 -0.07 -2.31 9.93
CA LEU A 144 -0.94 -3.42 10.29
C LEU A 144 -1.54 -3.17 11.67
N ILE A 145 -2.86 -3.26 11.73
CA ILE A 145 -3.66 -3.02 12.92
C ILE A 145 -4.44 -4.30 13.23
N ALA A 146 -4.09 -4.97 14.32
CA ALA A 146 -4.75 -6.18 14.78
C ALA A 146 -5.55 -5.89 16.08
N PRO A 147 -6.85 -5.65 16.01
CA PRO A 147 -7.71 -5.51 17.18
C PRO A 147 -7.65 -6.76 18.05
N PRO A 148 -7.94 -6.65 19.36
CA PRO A 148 -8.08 -7.83 20.19
C PRO A 148 -9.19 -8.73 19.63
N GLN A 149 -8.92 -10.03 19.59
CA GLN A 149 -9.98 -10.99 19.24
C GLN A 149 -11.00 -10.98 20.37
N LEU A 150 -12.26 -10.81 20.03
CA LEU A 150 -13.35 -10.99 20.97
C LEU A 150 -13.46 -12.48 21.33
N PRO A 151 -13.70 -12.80 22.61
CA PRO A 151 -13.83 -14.20 23.06
C PRO A 151 -15.05 -14.88 22.41
#